data_343fb81f2d8f6f724f4c20ffd2e1b248
#
_entry.id   343fb81f2d8f6f724f4c20ffd2e1b248
#
_cell.length_a   1.000
_cell.length_b   1.000
_cell.length_c   1.000
_cell.angle_alpha   90.00
_cell.angle_beta   90.00
_cell.angle_gamma   90.00
#
_symmetry.space_group_name_H-M   'P 1'
#
loop_
_entity.id
_entity.type
_entity.pdbx_description
1 polymer ?
#
loop_
_entity_poly.entity_id
_entity_poly.type
_entity_poly.pdbx_seq_one_letter_code
_entity_poly.pdbx_strand_id
1 'polypeptide(L)'
;MIGEGSKLDNQVMVAHNCRIGKHNLLCSQVGIAGSCTTGDYVVMAGQVGIGDHLNIGSKTMLGAKAGVMADVPEETIFVGIPATPHREQMQKQAALAKLPEMRKEFKRLQKELNDVLSRIQSAPQNEAA
;
A
#
# COMPACT_ATOMS: atom_id res chain seq x y z
N MET A 1 18.85 -20.01 2.64
CA MET A 1 18.18 -21.36 2.69
C MET A 1 16.79 -21.20 2.08
N ILE A 2 16.35 -22.15 1.26
CA ILE A 2 14.99 -22.18 0.67
C ILE A 2 14.35 -23.51 1.12
N GLY A 3 13.14 -23.40 1.71
CA GLY A 3 12.40 -24.55 2.24
C GLY A 3 11.84 -25.45 1.14
N GLU A 4 11.56 -26.70 1.51
CA GLU A 4 11.05 -27.72 0.59
C GLU A 4 9.71 -27.31 -0.05
N GLY A 5 9.43 -27.77 -1.25
CA GLY A 5 8.18 -27.50 -1.96
C GLY A 5 8.02 -26.09 -2.48
N SER A 6 8.96 -25.19 -2.19
CA SER A 6 8.92 -23.82 -2.73
C SER A 6 9.22 -23.81 -4.23
N LYS A 7 8.49 -22.99 -4.97
CA LYS A 7 8.60 -22.82 -6.42
C LYS A 7 9.07 -21.42 -6.76
N LEU A 8 10.14 -21.33 -7.53
CA LEU A 8 10.72 -20.08 -8.00
C LEU A 8 10.60 -20.05 -9.53
N ASP A 9 9.98 -18.99 -10.04
CA ASP A 9 9.82 -18.77 -11.47
C ASP A 9 11.05 -18.02 -12.05
N ASN A 10 11.00 -17.64 -13.32
CA ASN A 10 12.09 -17.02 -14.02
C ASN A 10 12.51 -15.67 -13.39
N GLN A 11 13.82 -15.44 -13.37
CA GLN A 11 14.42 -14.18 -12.89
C GLN A 11 14.09 -13.82 -11.42
N VAL A 12 13.75 -14.81 -10.58
CA VAL A 12 13.64 -14.59 -9.14
C VAL A 12 15.04 -14.40 -8.56
N MET A 13 15.21 -13.31 -7.81
CA MET A 13 16.46 -12.97 -7.14
C MET A 13 16.27 -13.03 -5.63
N VAL A 14 17.04 -13.87 -4.96
CA VAL A 14 17.08 -13.98 -3.49
C VAL A 14 18.49 -13.60 -3.03
N ALA A 15 18.60 -12.52 -2.27
CA ALA A 15 19.88 -12.01 -1.80
C ALA A 15 20.44 -12.86 -0.63
N HIS A 16 21.57 -12.39 -0.09
CA HIS A 16 22.30 -13.09 0.95
C HIS A 16 21.50 -13.22 2.26
N ASN A 17 21.80 -14.25 3.04
CA ASN A 17 21.26 -14.52 4.38
C ASN A 17 19.72 -14.68 4.46
N CYS A 18 19.02 -14.82 3.34
CA CYS A 18 17.58 -15.05 3.35
C CYS A 18 17.23 -16.46 3.81
N ARG A 19 16.10 -16.55 4.52
CA ARG A 19 15.45 -17.82 4.93
C ARG A 19 14.05 -17.86 4.37
N ILE A 20 13.86 -18.62 3.32
CA ILE A 20 12.55 -18.81 2.66
C ILE A 20 11.92 -20.08 3.23
N GLY A 21 10.70 -19.96 3.74
CA GLY A 21 9.93 -21.07 4.30
C GLY A 21 9.55 -22.12 3.26
N LYS A 22 8.67 -23.03 3.64
CA LYS A 22 8.22 -24.16 2.81
C LYS A 22 7.05 -23.76 1.92
N HIS A 23 6.94 -24.45 0.77
CA HIS A 23 5.79 -24.35 -0.14
C HIS A 23 5.47 -22.92 -0.60
N ASN A 24 6.47 -22.04 -0.66
CA ASN A 24 6.31 -20.69 -1.15
C ASN A 24 6.23 -20.68 -2.68
N LEU A 25 5.49 -19.73 -3.23
CA LEU A 25 5.38 -19.50 -4.67
C LEU A 25 5.91 -18.10 -4.99
N LEU A 26 7.07 -18.02 -5.62
CA LEU A 26 7.70 -16.80 -6.06
C LEU A 26 7.57 -16.71 -7.59
N CYS A 27 6.66 -15.84 -8.06
CA CYS A 27 6.44 -15.64 -9.50
C CYS A 27 7.60 -14.87 -10.15
N SER A 28 7.53 -14.72 -11.46
CA SER A 28 8.62 -14.12 -12.24
C SER A 28 9.03 -12.73 -11.74
N GLN A 29 10.35 -12.50 -11.74
CA GLN A 29 10.97 -11.23 -11.39
C GLN A 29 10.74 -10.77 -9.94
N VAL A 30 10.42 -11.66 -9.03
CA VAL A 30 10.41 -11.35 -7.60
C VAL A 30 11.84 -11.09 -7.13
N GLY A 31 12.03 -9.98 -6.41
CA GLY A 31 13.30 -9.61 -5.81
C GLY A 31 13.19 -9.56 -4.27
N ILE A 32 14.03 -10.32 -3.58
CA ILE A 32 14.10 -10.33 -2.12
C ILE A 32 15.48 -9.82 -1.70
N ALA A 33 15.52 -8.70 -1.00
CA ALA A 33 16.77 -8.12 -0.49
C ALA A 33 17.35 -8.95 0.66
N GLY A 34 18.52 -8.55 1.14
CA GLY A 34 19.29 -9.35 2.10
C GLY A 34 18.62 -9.52 3.46
N SER A 35 18.93 -10.63 4.12
CA SER A 35 18.55 -10.92 5.52
C SER A 35 17.04 -11.00 5.78
N CYS A 36 16.24 -11.28 4.76
CA CYS A 36 14.80 -11.47 4.89
C CYS A 36 14.41 -12.89 5.30
N THR A 37 13.29 -13.00 5.99
CA THR A 37 12.66 -14.29 6.31
C THR A 37 11.24 -14.36 5.78
N THR A 38 10.84 -15.51 5.27
CA THR A 38 9.43 -15.77 4.97
C THR A 38 8.95 -16.98 5.76
N GLY A 39 7.70 -16.95 6.19
CA GLY A 39 7.00 -18.13 6.66
C GLY A 39 6.68 -19.10 5.54
N ASP A 40 5.80 -20.07 5.81
CA ASP A 40 5.37 -21.09 4.88
C ASP A 40 4.17 -20.64 4.05
N TYR A 41 4.00 -21.22 2.85
CA TYR A 41 2.85 -20.95 1.96
C TYR A 41 2.69 -19.49 1.55
N VAL A 42 3.78 -18.72 1.47
CA VAL A 42 3.74 -17.33 0.98
C VAL A 42 3.66 -17.32 -0.54
N VAL A 43 2.79 -16.47 -1.07
CA VAL A 43 2.64 -16.24 -2.51
C VAL A 43 3.11 -14.81 -2.84
N MET A 44 4.13 -14.71 -3.67
CA MET A 44 4.62 -13.44 -4.21
C MET A 44 4.31 -13.41 -5.71
N ALA A 45 3.38 -12.55 -6.11
CA ALA A 45 3.04 -12.36 -7.52
C ALA A 45 4.18 -11.67 -8.30
N GLY A 46 4.05 -11.59 -9.61
CA GLY A 46 5.12 -11.08 -10.46
C GLY A 46 5.63 -9.69 -10.09
N GLN A 47 6.95 -9.52 -10.14
CA GLN A 47 7.64 -8.24 -9.88
C GLN A 47 7.47 -7.70 -8.45
N VAL A 48 7.16 -8.53 -7.47
CA VAL A 48 7.19 -8.13 -6.04
C VAL A 48 8.62 -7.82 -5.64
N GLY A 49 8.82 -6.70 -4.94
CA GLY A 49 10.08 -6.32 -4.34
C GLY A 49 9.99 -6.30 -2.82
N ILE A 50 10.90 -6.99 -2.14
CA ILE A 50 11.00 -7.03 -0.68
C ILE A 50 12.22 -6.26 -0.23
N GLY A 51 12.04 -5.25 0.64
CA GLY A 51 13.11 -4.52 1.29
C GLY A 51 13.96 -5.42 2.21
N ASP A 52 15.11 -4.94 2.63
CA ASP A 52 16.05 -5.70 3.44
C ASP A 52 15.58 -5.89 4.90
N HIS A 53 16.04 -6.97 5.53
CA HIS A 53 15.78 -7.29 6.95
C HIS A 53 14.30 -7.41 7.34
N LEU A 54 13.42 -7.83 6.41
CA LEU A 54 11.98 -7.95 6.64
C LEU A 54 11.54 -9.38 6.92
N ASN A 55 10.46 -9.50 7.70
CA ASN A 55 9.78 -10.75 8.00
C ASN A 55 8.40 -10.78 7.31
N ILE A 56 8.18 -11.80 6.51
CA ILE A 56 6.91 -12.03 5.81
C ILE A 56 6.21 -13.23 6.46
N GLY A 57 5.05 -12.99 7.05
CA GLY A 57 4.29 -14.03 7.75
C GLY A 57 3.81 -15.16 6.85
N SER A 58 3.51 -16.31 7.45
CA SER A 58 3.01 -17.48 6.72
C SER A 58 1.67 -17.19 6.04
N LYS A 59 1.40 -17.88 4.92
CA LYS A 59 0.15 -17.77 4.15
C LYS A 59 -0.18 -16.35 3.67
N THR A 60 0.81 -15.48 3.60
CA THR A 60 0.68 -14.12 3.06
C THR A 60 0.65 -14.13 1.55
N MET A 61 -0.15 -13.27 0.96
CA MET A 61 -0.17 -13.03 -0.49
C MET A 61 0.28 -11.60 -0.78
N LEU A 62 1.29 -11.47 -1.61
CA LEU A 62 1.77 -10.16 -2.11
C LEU A 62 1.35 -10.01 -3.56
N GLY A 63 0.52 -9.01 -3.83
CA GLY A 63 0.02 -8.73 -5.18
C GLY A 63 1.11 -8.24 -6.13
N ALA A 64 0.86 -8.37 -7.42
CA ALA A 64 1.84 -8.01 -8.45
C ALA A 64 2.37 -6.58 -8.29
N LYS A 65 3.68 -6.42 -8.45
CA LYS A 65 4.41 -5.15 -8.30
C LYS A 65 4.32 -4.52 -6.89
N ALA A 66 3.96 -5.30 -5.86
CA ALA A 66 3.99 -4.77 -4.50
C ALA A 66 5.43 -4.46 -4.08
N GLY A 67 5.63 -3.27 -3.52
CA GLY A 67 6.89 -2.85 -2.90
C GLY A 67 6.78 -2.92 -1.38
N VAL A 68 7.32 -3.97 -0.79
CA VAL A 68 7.24 -4.24 0.65
C VAL A 68 8.40 -3.55 1.37
N MET A 69 8.07 -2.64 2.29
CA MET A 69 9.02 -1.82 3.02
C MET A 69 8.92 -2.00 4.55
N ALA A 70 8.06 -2.91 5.01
CA ALA A 70 7.87 -3.22 6.42
C ALA A 70 7.46 -4.69 6.57
N ASP A 71 7.56 -5.22 7.79
CA ASP A 71 7.13 -6.58 8.10
C ASP A 71 5.66 -6.80 7.73
N VAL A 72 5.35 -8.01 7.25
CA VAL A 72 4.00 -8.37 6.82
C VAL A 72 3.46 -9.46 7.74
N PRO A 73 2.31 -9.23 8.40
CA PRO A 73 1.67 -10.23 9.24
C PRO A 73 1.24 -11.47 8.46
N GLU A 74 1.11 -12.59 9.14
CA GLU A 74 0.59 -13.83 8.58
C GLU A 74 -0.87 -13.70 8.11
N GLU A 75 -1.25 -14.55 7.16
CA GLU A 75 -2.63 -14.67 6.63
C GLU A 75 -3.22 -13.36 6.07
N THR A 76 -2.36 -12.47 5.53
CA THR A 76 -2.76 -11.17 4.99
C THR A 76 -2.51 -11.07 3.48
N ILE A 77 -3.19 -10.11 2.85
CA ILE A 77 -2.96 -9.74 1.46
C ILE A 77 -2.47 -8.29 1.42
N PHE A 78 -1.28 -8.09 0.85
CA PHE A 78 -0.67 -6.77 0.68
C PHE A 78 -0.49 -6.44 -0.78
N VAL A 79 -0.75 -5.17 -1.15
CA VAL A 79 -0.61 -4.68 -2.53
C VAL A 79 -0.13 -3.24 -2.54
N GLY A 80 0.42 -2.78 -3.65
CA GLY A 80 0.81 -1.39 -3.88
C GLY A 80 2.25 -1.06 -3.52
N ILE A 81 2.62 0.21 -3.62
CA ILE A 81 3.94 0.77 -3.28
C ILE A 81 3.71 2.07 -2.51
N PRO A 82 4.06 2.15 -1.21
CA PRO A 82 4.41 1.03 -0.34
C PRO A 82 3.26 0.02 -0.22
N ALA A 83 3.58 -1.26 -0.05
CA ALA A 83 2.57 -2.30 0.09
C ALA A 83 1.79 -2.14 1.40
N THR A 84 0.47 -2.11 1.28
CA THR A 84 -0.46 -2.02 2.40
C THR A 84 -1.54 -3.10 2.27
N PRO A 85 -2.33 -3.37 3.33
CA PRO A 85 -3.42 -4.32 3.25
C PRO A 85 -4.33 -4.03 2.05
N HIS A 86 -4.76 -5.06 1.34
CA HIS A 86 -5.51 -4.93 0.09
C HIS A 86 -6.72 -3.99 0.22
N ARG A 87 -7.52 -4.12 1.27
CA ARG A 87 -8.71 -3.28 1.49
C ARG A 87 -8.35 -1.79 1.62
N GLU A 88 -7.29 -1.49 2.36
CA GLU A 88 -6.78 -0.13 2.54
C GLU A 88 -6.30 0.44 1.21
N GLN A 89 -5.56 -0.33 0.44
CA GLN A 89 -5.06 0.10 -0.87
C GLN A 89 -6.21 0.39 -1.84
N MET A 90 -7.25 -0.42 -1.86
CA MET A 90 -8.44 -0.16 -2.70
C MET A 90 -9.15 1.14 -2.31
N GLN A 91 -9.24 1.44 -1.01
CA GLN A 91 -9.80 2.70 -0.53
C GLN A 91 -8.95 3.90 -0.97
N LYS A 92 -7.62 3.80 -0.87
CA LYS A 92 -6.69 4.84 -1.34
C LYS A 92 -6.84 5.08 -2.84
N GLN A 93 -6.91 4.03 -3.65
CA GLN A 93 -7.09 4.15 -5.09
C GLN A 93 -8.43 4.80 -5.46
N ALA A 94 -9.51 4.43 -4.79
CA ALA A 94 -10.83 5.02 -5.00
C ALA A 94 -10.85 6.51 -4.62
N ALA A 95 -10.18 6.91 -3.55
CA ALA A 95 -10.05 8.31 -3.14
C ALA A 95 -9.21 9.12 -4.15
N LEU A 96 -8.09 8.57 -4.60
CA LEU A 96 -7.24 9.18 -5.63
C LEU A 96 -8.02 9.46 -6.93
N ALA A 97 -8.84 8.53 -7.37
CA ALA A 97 -9.67 8.71 -8.57
C ALA A 97 -10.66 9.88 -8.45
N LYS A 98 -11.14 10.19 -7.23
CA LYS A 98 -12.06 11.29 -6.96
C LYS A 98 -11.38 12.63 -6.65
N LEU A 99 -10.07 12.64 -6.47
CA LEU A 99 -9.33 13.84 -6.07
C LEU A 99 -9.55 15.06 -6.99
N PRO A 100 -9.61 14.93 -8.34
CA PRO A 100 -9.86 16.07 -9.21
C PRO A 100 -11.24 16.72 -8.98
N GLU A 101 -12.27 15.92 -8.72
CA GLU A 101 -13.62 16.40 -8.43
C GLU A 101 -13.69 17.06 -7.05
N MET A 102 -13.15 16.41 -6.04
CA MET A 102 -13.06 16.96 -4.68
C MET A 102 -12.34 18.30 -4.65
N ARG A 103 -11.28 18.48 -5.45
CA ARG A 103 -10.57 19.75 -5.57
C ARG A 103 -11.44 20.87 -6.15
N LYS A 104 -12.31 20.56 -7.13
CA LYS A 104 -13.25 21.53 -7.70
C LYS A 104 -14.32 21.92 -6.68
N GLU A 105 -14.88 20.94 -5.99
CA GLU A 105 -15.88 21.16 -4.94
C GLU A 105 -15.32 21.98 -3.79
N PHE A 106 -14.10 21.66 -3.35
CA PHE A 106 -13.44 22.42 -2.29
C PHE A 106 -13.26 23.90 -2.66
N LYS A 107 -12.82 24.19 -3.90
CA LYS A 107 -12.72 25.58 -4.37
C LYS A 107 -14.07 26.30 -4.42
N ARG A 108 -15.14 25.59 -4.82
CA ARG A 108 -16.50 26.13 -4.81
C ARG A 108 -16.93 26.48 -3.39
N LEU A 109 -16.77 25.54 -2.46
CA LEU A 109 -17.12 25.76 -1.05
C LEU A 109 -16.32 26.91 -0.42
N GLN A 110 -15.03 27.02 -0.74
CA GLN A 110 -14.22 28.17 -0.31
C GLN A 110 -14.80 29.50 -0.79
N LYS A 111 -15.22 29.56 -2.06
CA LYS A 111 -15.83 30.77 -2.61
C LYS A 111 -17.16 31.10 -1.92
N GLU A 112 -18.04 30.13 -1.79
CA GLU A 112 -19.34 30.29 -1.13
C GLU A 112 -19.16 30.74 0.34
N LEU A 113 -18.19 30.17 1.05
CA LEU A 113 -17.87 30.58 2.43
C LEU A 113 -17.40 32.03 2.49
N ASN A 114 -16.50 32.46 1.60
CA ASN A 114 -16.02 33.83 1.55
C ASN A 114 -17.15 34.80 1.23
N ASP A 115 -18.06 34.45 0.32
CA ASP A 115 -19.23 35.24 -0.02
C ASP A 115 -20.18 35.41 1.19
N VAL A 116 -20.39 34.34 1.95
CA VAL A 116 -21.21 34.40 3.20
C VAL A 116 -20.53 35.27 4.24
N LEU A 117 -19.23 35.10 4.48
CA LEU A 117 -18.48 35.89 5.45
C LEU A 117 -18.50 37.39 5.10
N SER A 118 -18.35 37.75 3.81
CA SER A 118 -18.42 39.13 3.39
C SER A 118 -19.81 39.75 3.62
N ARG A 119 -20.88 38.99 3.41
CA ARG A 119 -22.26 39.43 3.70
C ARG A 119 -22.50 39.67 5.18
N ILE A 120 -21.97 38.81 6.05
CA ILE A 120 -22.08 38.96 7.50
C ILE A 120 -21.35 40.20 7.98
N GLN A 121 -20.14 40.44 7.44
CA GLN A 121 -19.34 41.63 7.79
C GLN A 121 -19.95 42.95 7.28
N SER A 122 -20.68 42.90 6.15
CA SER A 122 -21.35 44.08 5.56
C SER A 122 -22.77 44.32 6.07
N ALA A 123 -23.31 43.39 6.91
CA ALA A 123 -24.62 43.61 7.53
C ALA A 123 -24.55 44.80 8.51
N PRO A 124 -25.46 45.80 8.44
CA PRO A 124 -25.47 46.93 9.37
C PRO A 124 -25.65 46.41 10.77
N GLN A 125 -24.72 46.78 11.67
CA GLN A 125 -24.94 46.65 13.11
C GLN A 125 -26.12 47.56 13.44
N ASN A 126 -27.32 46.99 13.62
CA ASN A 126 -28.42 47.72 14.23
C ASN A 126 -27.99 48.03 15.65
N GLU A 127 -27.50 49.24 15.88
CA GLU A 127 -27.41 49.81 17.21
C GLU A 127 -28.81 49.77 17.79
N ALA A 128 -29.00 48.90 18.73
CA ALA A 128 -30.15 48.95 19.65
C ALA A 128 -29.94 50.19 20.51
N ALA A 129 -30.68 51.20 20.24
CA ALA A 129 -30.81 52.36 21.10
C ALA A 129 -31.61 51.99 22.34
#